data_51037f8d9101564acce434dfe36bb140
#
_entry.id   51037f8d9101564acce434dfe36bb140
#
_cell.length_a   1.000
_cell.length_b   1.000
_cell.length_c   1.000
_cell.angle_alpha   90.00
_cell.angle_beta   90.00
_cell.angle_gamma   90.00
#
_symmetry.space_group_name_H-M   'P 1'
#
loop_
_entity.id
_entity.type
_entity.pdbx_description
1 polymer ?
#
loop_
_entity_poly.entity_id
_entity_poly.type
_entity_poly.pdbx_seq_one_letter_code
_entity_poly.pdbx_strand_id
1 'polypeptide(L)'
;MTINTLFSYVKKIILFFLLFQSYPEELQTRGDHFENPLAPYESVITYADLSDEAKKILKLNGITSQCYSQKKLISDFRKRIDYVTHVENLQFYLKHGLKLEKVSEIISFDQSTFAEEFVTETTLKRHSTQSKIQKSMWKFFNNVLFGKSLQDAGKNLNVDILWKSKKADEKCRSANFRGRLILDEDTVAIASTPPEISRSMAFGVGFSILEFSKLEMYQAWYEKIYPNFPGAQLCTSDTDSFLFSVESENIYEDLSKIKNFWDFSTLPTTHKCYNADTANDLGLFKLETGADKIFACAGMFFSL
;
A
#
# COMPACT_ATOMS: atom_id res chain seq x y z
N MET A 1 18.40 -27.06 1.91
CA MET A 1 16.94 -27.14 1.97
C MET A 1 16.41 -26.65 0.64
N THR A 2 15.68 -27.48 -0.11
CA THR A 2 15.17 -27.08 -1.43
C THR A 2 13.94 -26.18 -1.26
N ILE A 3 13.72 -25.25 -2.19
CA ILE A 3 12.56 -24.34 -2.20
C ILE A 3 11.24 -25.11 -2.03
N ASN A 4 11.11 -26.28 -2.68
CA ASN A 4 9.92 -27.14 -2.54
C ASN A 4 9.70 -27.69 -1.13
N THR A 5 10.75 -27.87 -0.34
CA THR A 5 10.64 -28.31 1.06
C THR A 5 10.17 -27.17 1.98
N LEU A 6 10.50 -25.91 1.65
CA LEU A 6 10.00 -24.73 2.35
C LEU A 6 8.49 -24.56 2.18
N PHE A 7 7.95 -24.85 1.00
CA PHE A 7 6.53 -24.68 0.71
C PHE A 7 5.61 -25.77 1.24
N SER A 8 6.13 -26.94 1.64
CA SER A 8 5.32 -28.02 2.23
C SER A 8 4.84 -27.75 3.67
N TYR A 9 5.32 -26.68 4.31
CA TYR A 9 5.00 -26.31 5.70
C TYR A 9 3.93 -25.20 5.84
N VAL A 10 3.13 -24.94 4.82
CA VAL A 10 2.23 -23.76 4.68
C VAL A 10 0.96 -23.82 5.56
N LYS A 11 1.09 -24.16 6.85
CA LYS A 11 0.07 -23.80 7.87
C LYS A 11 0.47 -22.61 8.76
N LYS A 12 1.58 -21.93 8.41
CA LYS A 12 2.12 -20.81 9.20
C LYS A 12 2.39 -19.65 8.27
N ILE A 13 2.13 -18.43 8.73
CA ILE A 13 2.61 -17.21 8.04
C ILE A 13 4.13 -17.25 8.09
N ILE A 14 4.77 -17.18 6.93
CA ILE A 14 6.23 -17.22 6.82
C ILE A 14 6.69 -15.94 6.14
N LEU A 15 7.52 -15.18 6.83
CA LEU A 15 8.25 -14.04 6.28
C LEU A 15 9.65 -14.50 5.92
N PHE A 16 10.14 -14.03 4.78
CA PHE A 16 11.49 -14.31 4.32
C PHE A 16 12.30 -13.03 4.23
N PHE A 17 13.52 -13.07 4.75
CA PHE A 17 14.55 -12.09 4.43
C PHE A 17 15.35 -12.64 3.25
N LEU A 18 15.31 -11.94 2.13
CA LEU A 18 15.74 -12.47 0.86
C LEU A 18 16.80 -11.60 0.20
N LEU A 19 17.65 -12.24 -0.58
CA LEU A 19 18.48 -11.62 -1.58
C LEU A 19 17.97 -12.08 -2.94
N PHE A 20 17.32 -11.21 -3.69
CA PHE A 20 17.01 -11.46 -5.09
C PHE A 20 18.19 -11.02 -5.96
N GLN A 21 18.45 -11.82 -6.97
CA GLN A 21 19.32 -11.42 -8.08
C GLN A 21 18.78 -10.14 -8.73
N SER A 22 19.64 -9.41 -9.45
CA SER A 22 19.16 -8.38 -10.35
C SER A 22 18.09 -8.94 -11.27
N TYR A 23 17.13 -8.12 -11.61
CA TYR A 23 16.00 -8.50 -12.47
C TYR A 23 16.54 -9.13 -13.77
N PRO A 24 16.08 -10.32 -14.20
CA PRO A 24 16.53 -10.94 -15.45
C PRO A 24 16.33 -10.02 -16.65
N GLU A 25 17.30 -9.91 -17.55
CA GLU A 25 17.24 -8.99 -18.70
C GLU A 25 16.03 -9.27 -19.59
N GLU A 26 15.70 -10.55 -19.79
CA GLU A 26 14.55 -10.98 -20.57
C GLU A 26 13.21 -10.49 -20.00
N LEU A 27 13.12 -10.23 -18.70
CA LEU A 27 11.94 -9.68 -18.07
C LEU A 27 11.89 -8.15 -18.12
N GLN A 28 13.02 -7.47 -18.19
CA GLN A 28 13.07 -6.01 -18.20
C GLN A 28 12.44 -5.41 -19.47
N THR A 29 12.43 -6.16 -20.57
CA THR A 29 11.84 -5.76 -21.85
C THR A 29 10.43 -6.32 -22.06
N ARG A 30 9.96 -7.20 -21.18
CA ARG A 30 8.61 -7.75 -21.24
C ARG A 30 7.62 -6.73 -20.67
N GLY A 31 6.63 -6.33 -21.45
CA GLY A 31 5.78 -5.17 -21.15
C GLY A 31 5.06 -5.24 -19.82
N ASP A 32 4.57 -6.41 -19.37
CA ASP A 32 3.93 -6.57 -18.07
C ASP A 32 4.89 -6.24 -16.90
N HIS A 33 6.16 -6.66 -17.01
CA HIS A 33 7.20 -6.34 -16.03
C HIS A 33 7.75 -4.93 -16.17
N PHE A 34 7.81 -4.42 -17.42
CA PHE A 34 8.28 -3.05 -17.67
C PHE A 34 7.34 -2.03 -17.04
N GLU A 35 6.04 -2.21 -17.20
CA GLU A 35 5.02 -1.31 -16.67
C GLU A 35 4.83 -1.45 -15.14
N ASN A 36 4.96 -2.65 -14.59
CA ASN A 36 4.74 -2.90 -13.16
C ASN A 36 5.78 -3.89 -12.60
N PRO A 37 7.03 -3.47 -12.39
CA PRO A 37 8.07 -4.36 -11.87
C PRO A 37 7.72 -4.97 -10.52
N LEU A 38 8.01 -6.26 -10.35
CA LEU A 38 7.77 -7.00 -9.11
C LEU A 38 8.75 -6.60 -7.99
N ALA A 39 8.39 -6.96 -6.75
CA ALA A 39 9.20 -6.76 -5.56
C ALA A 39 9.53 -5.27 -5.30
N PRO A 40 8.53 -4.39 -5.11
CA PRO A 40 8.73 -2.99 -4.81
C PRO A 40 9.41 -2.82 -3.45
N TYR A 41 10.28 -1.85 -3.32
CA TYR A 41 11.04 -1.61 -2.10
C TYR A 41 11.12 -0.12 -1.74
N GLU A 42 11.34 0.16 -0.48
CA GLU A 42 11.48 1.53 0.01
C GLU A 42 12.86 2.09 -0.35
N SER A 43 12.88 3.24 -1.00
CA SER A 43 14.11 3.95 -1.35
C SER A 43 13.97 5.44 -1.09
N VAL A 44 15.11 6.09 -0.86
CA VAL A 44 15.17 7.54 -0.76
C VAL A 44 15.31 8.12 -2.16
N ILE A 45 14.29 8.87 -2.57
CA ILE A 45 14.26 9.57 -3.85
C ILE A 45 14.78 10.98 -3.63
N THR A 46 15.78 11.35 -4.38
CA THR A 46 16.39 12.69 -4.40
C THR A 46 15.89 13.50 -5.59
N TYR A 47 16.21 14.78 -5.63
CA TYR A 47 15.87 15.64 -6.77
C TYR A 47 16.46 15.13 -8.10
N ALA A 48 17.62 14.46 -8.06
CA ALA A 48 18.25 13.91 -9.25
C ALA A 48 17.44 12.79 -9.91
N ASP A 49 16.73 12.01 -9.09
CA ASP A 49 15.94 10.84 -9.51
C ASP A 49 14.59 11.22 -10.13
N LEU A 50 14.23 12.50 -10.12
CA LEU A 50 12.94 12.97 -10.63
C LEU A 50 12.96 13.22 -12.14
N SER A 51 11.80 13.05 -12.77
CA SER A 51 11.58 13.47 -14.17
C SER A 51 11.74 14.99 -14.33
N ASP A 52 12.01 15.44 -15.55
CA ASP A 52 12.15 16.87 -15.84
C ASP A 52 10.86 17.65 -15.58
N GLU A 53 9.70 17.03 -15.82
CA GLU A 53 8.38 17.60 -15.52
C GLU A 53 8.19 17.78 -14.01
N ALA A 54 8.51 16.77 -13.22
CA ALA A 54 8.45 16.87 -11.75
C ALA A 54 9.41 17.93 -11.22
N LYS A 55 10.62 18.04 -11.78
CA LYS A 55 11.58 19.11 -11.44
C LYS A 55 11.04 20.50 -11.74
N LYS A 56 10.35 20.68 -12.87
CA LYS A 56 9.70 21.95 -13.23
C LYS A 56 8.63 22.34 -12.21
N ILE A 57 7.75 21.39 -11.85
CA ILE A 57 6.67 21.62 -10.88
C ILE A 57 7.24 21.98 -9.51
N LEU A 58 8.24 21.23 -9.02
CA LEU A 58 8.88 21.53 -7.74
C LEU A 58 9.52 22.92 -7.73
N LYS A 59 10.20 23.30 -8.82
CA LYS A 59 10.79 24.62 -8.96
C LYS A 59 9.77 25.74 -8.91
N LEU A 60 8.60 25.55 -9.54
CA LEU A 60 7.48 26.50 -9.47
C LEU A 60 6.96 26.68 -8.04
N ASN A 61 7.05 25.63 -7.20
CA ASN A 61 6.66 25.67 -5.80
C ASN A 61 7.82 26.06 -4.84
N GLY A 62 8.94 26.58 -5.37
CA GLY A 62 10.07 27.02 -4.56
C GLY A 62 10.92 25.91 -3.95
N ILE A 63 10.71 24.67 -4.34
CA ILE A 63 11.48 23.51 -3.83
C ILE A 63 12.71 23.32 -4.69
N THR A 64 13.88 23.45 -4.07
CA THR A 64 15.18 23.29 -4.74
C THR A 64 15.75 21.89 -4.59
N SER A 65 16.76 21.56 -5.39
CA SER A 65 17.46 20.27 -5.33
C SER A 65 18.02 19.91 -3.95
N GLN A 66 18.41 20.92 -3.16
CA GLN A 66 19.00 20.70 -1.83
C GLN A 66 17.95 20.33 -0.77
N CYS A 67 16.67 20.64 -1.01
CA CYS A 67 15.60 20.44 -0.04
C CYS A 67 14.76 19.20 -0.33
N TYR A 68 14.91 18.55 -1.51
CA TYR A 68 14.09 17.43 -1.89
C TYR A 68 14.77 16.10 -1.55
N SER A 69 14.20 15.41 -0.57
CA SER A 69 14.55 14.03 -0.22
C SER A 69 13.32 13.37 0.40
N GLN A 70 12.82 12.32 -0.22
CA GLN A 70 11.63 11.60 0.25
C GLN A 70 11.85 10.09 0.19
N LYS A 71 11.44 9.38 1.23
CA LYS A 71 11.31 7.94 1.22
C LYS A 71 10.04 7.55 0.47
N LYS A 72 10.16 6.72 -0.55
CA LYS A 72 9.04 6.21 -1.35
C LYS A 72 9.20 4.72 -1.62
N LEU A 73 8.08 4.05 -1.78
CA LEU A 73 8.05 2.70 -2.33
C LEU A 73 8.20 2.81 -3.85
N ILE A 74 9.21 2.16 -4.39
CA ILE A 74 9.50 2.17 -5.83
C ILE A 74 9.58 0.76 -6.38
N SER A 75 9.19 0.63 -7.64
CA SER A 75 9.32 -0.59 -8.44
C SER A 75 10.31 -0.35 -9.57
N ASP A 76 11.40 -1.08 -9.61
CA ASP A 76 12.41 -1.00 -10.65
C ASP A 76 13.12 -2.35 -10.86
N PHE A 77 14.16 -2.38 -11.68
CA PHE A 77 14.89 -3.60 -12.02
C PHE A 77 16.17 -3.82 -11.20
N ARG A 78 16.45 -2.98 -10.21
CA ARG A 78 17.63 -3.11 -9.36
C ARG A 78 17.57 -4.37 -8.49
N LYS A 79 18.73 -4.83 -8.06
CA LYS A 79 18.88 -5.94 -7.11
C LYS A 79 18.19 -5.63 -5.78
N ARG A 80 17.53 -6.62 -5.19
CA ARG A 80 16.89 -6.53 -3.87
C ARG A 80 17.78 -7.18 -2.82
N ILE A 81 18.24 -6.38 -1.86
CA ILE A 81 19.06 -6.82 -0.73
C ILE A 81 18.24 -6.68 0.54
N ASP A 82 18.28 -7.68 1.41
CA ASP A 82 17.53 -7.75 2.68
C ASP A 82 16.02 -7.46 2.49
N TYR A 83 15.48 -7.96 1.39
CA TYR A 83 14.07 -7.77 1.04
C TYR A 83 13.19 -8.69 1.87
N VAL A 84 12.22 -8.10 2.57
CA VAL A 84 11.26 -8.84 3.39
C VAL A 84 9.96 -9.02 2.61
N THR A 85 9.47 -10.26 2.51
CA THR A 85 8.22 -10.54 1.82
C THR A 85 7.48 -11.73 2.43
N HIS A 86 6.19 -11.80 2.18
CA HIS A 86 5.36 -12.94 2.54
C HIS A 86 5.61 -14.10 1.56
N VAL A 87 5.40 -15.34 2.05
CA VAL A 87 5.62 -16.55 1.25
C VAL A 87 4.82 -16.57 -0.06
N GLU A 88 3.57 -16.13 -0.01
CA GLU A 88 2.70 -16.09 -1.19
C GLU A 88 3.23 -15.13 -2.27
N ASN A 89 3.71 -13.96 -1.85
CA ASN A 89 4.35 -13.01 -2.77
C ASN A 89 5.63 -13.56 -3.35
N LEU A 90 6.44 -14.24 -2.53
CA LEU A 90 7.65 -14.91 -3.02
C LEU A 90 7.31 -15.96 -4.08
N GLN A 91 6.29 -16.80 -3.84
CA GLN A 91 5.85 -17.79 -4.83
C GLN A 91 5.41 -17.13 -6.14
N PHE A 92 4.65 -16.04 -6.03
CA PHE A 92 4.22 -15.27 -7.20
C PHE A 92 5.41 -14.69 -7.97
N TYR A 93 6.38 -14.09 -7.28
CA TYR A 93 7.56 -13.53 -7.92
C TYR A 93 8.40 -14.60 -8.65
N LEU A 94 8.57 -15.76 -8.02
CA LEU A 94 9.27 -16.89 -8.66
C LEU A 94 8.50 -17.46 -9.85
N LYS A 95 7.17 -17.58 -9.74
CA LYS A 95 6.29 -17.99 -10.85
C LYS A 95 6.45 -17.07 -12.07
N HIS A 96 6.62 -15.77 -11.84
CA HIS A 96 6.78 -14.76 -12.88
C HIS A 96 8.24 -14.49 -13.28
N GLY A 97 9.18 -15.33 -12.84
CA GLY A 97 10.53 -15.40 -13.38
C GLY A 97 11.62 -14.70 -12.58
N LEU A 98 11.31 -14.10 -11.42
CA LEU A 98 12.35 -13.59 -10.55
C LEU A 98 13.22 -14.75 -10.03
N LYS A 99 14.52 -14.49 -9.88
CA LYS A 99 15.49 -15.49 -9.39
C LYS A 99 15.91 -15.14 -7.97
N LEU A 100 15.71 -16.12 -7.06
CA LEU A 100 16.13 -16.02 -5.68
C LEU A 100 17.59 -16.50 -5.54
N GLU A 101 18.45 -15.66 -5.00
CA GLU A 101 19.85 -16.04 -4.72
C GLU A 101 20.00 -16.69 -3.35
N LYS A 102 19.38 -16.08 -2.32
CA LYS A 102 19.62 -16.49 -0.93
C LYS A 102 18.41 -16.17 -0.05
N VAL A 103 18.15 -17.03 0.92
CA VAL A 103 17.28 -16.78 2.07
C VAL A 103 18.19 -16.56 3.27
N SER A 104 18.11 -15.38 3.90
CA SER A 104 18.94 -15.04 5.06
C SER A 104 18.27 -15.44 6.36
N GLU A 105 16.97 -15.20 6.48
CA GLU A 105 16.20 -15.48 7.68
C GLU A 105 14.76 -15.87 7.33
N ILE A 106 14.14 -16.68 8.16
CA ILE A 106 12.75 -17.10 8.04
C ILE A 106 12.08 -16.89 9.39
N ILE A 107 10.99 -16.13 9.41
CA ILE A 107 10.16 -15.94 10.60
C ILE A 107 8.81 -16.59 10.33
N SER A 108 8.37 -17.46 11.24
CA SER A 108 7.07 -18.14 11.15
C SER A 108 6.16 -17.74 12.30
N PHE A 109 4.88 -17.54 11.99
CA PHE A 109 3.82 -17.22 12.95
C PHE A 109 2.73 -18.28 12.90
N ASP A 110 2.16 -18.60 14.07
CA ASP A 110 0.94 -19.40 14.11
C ASP A 110 -0.25 -18.56 13.65
N GLN A 111 -1.10 -19.16 12.82
CA GLN A 111 -2.30 -18.49 12.32
C GLN A 111 -3.50 -18.81 13.21
N SER A 112 -4.37 -17.81 13.39
CA SER A 112 -5.67 -17.99 14.01
C SER A 112 -6.70 -17.03 13.40
N THR A 113 -7.96 -17.36 13.53
CA THR A 113 -9.08 -16.54 13.01
C THR A 113 -9.56 -15.49 14.02
N PHE A 114 -8.65 -15.00 14.88
CA PHE A 114 -9.00 -14.13 16.03
C PHE A 114 -9.77 -12.86 15.65
N ALA A 115 -9.63 -12.37 14.43
CA ALA A 115 -10.29 -11.16 13.94
C ALA A 115 -11.53 -11.44 13.07
N GLU A 116 -11.83 -12.71 12.76
CA GLU A 116 -12.89 -13.10 11.81
C GLU A 116 -14.26 -12.61 12.24
N GLU A 117 -14.63 -12.83 13.50
CA GLU A 117 -15.92 -12.40 14.04
C GLU A 117 -16.07 -10.88 13.96
N PHE A 118 -15.07 -10.14 14.38
CA PHE A 118 -15.08 -8.67 14.34
C PHE A 118 -15.22 -8.13 12.91
N VAL A 119 -14.41 -8.65 11.97
CA VAL A 119 -14.42 -8.20 10.57
C VAL A 119 -15.74 -8.55 9.90
N THR A 120 -16.27 -9.75 10.15
CA THR A 120 -17.56 -10.19 9.62
C THR A 120 -18.70 -9.32 10.13
N GLU A 121 -18.77 -9.08 11.44
CA GLU A 121 -19.82 -8.25 12.03
C GLU A 121 -19.79 -6.81 11.52
N THR A 122 -18.61 -6.19 11.48
CA THR A 122 -18.46 -4.81 11.00
C THR A 122 -18.79 -4.68 9.51
N THR A 123 -18.46 -5.69 8.71
CA THR A 123 -18.80 -5.75 7.28
C THR A 123 -20.30 -5.87 7.08
N LEU A 124 -20.98 -6.78 7.79
CA LEU A 124 -22.44 -6.93 7.74
C LEU A 124 -23.16 -5.65 8.16
N LYS A 125 -22.72 -4.99 9.23
CA LYS A 125 -23.27 -3.70 9.67
C LYS A 125 -23.06 -2.60 8.63
N ARG A 126 -21.93 -2.59 7.94
CA ARG A 126 -21.67 -1.66 6.83
C ARG A 126 -22.64 -1.88 5.67
N HIS A 127 -22.91 -3.13 5.31
CA HIS A 127 -23.85 -3.45 4.22
C HIS A 127 -25.31 -3.13 4.58
N SER A 128 -25.71 -3.41 5.80
CA SER A 128 -27.11 -3.22 6.25
C SER A 128 -27.50 -1.77 6.49
N THR A 129 -26.54 -0.86 6.72
CA THR A 129 -26.85 0.55 7.00
C THR A 129 -27.07 1.38 5.75
N GLN A 130 -28.03 2.32 5.81
CA GLN A 130 -28.32 3.29 4.73
C GLN A 130 -27.55 4.61 4.91
N SER A 131 -27.15 4.93 6.13
CA SER A 131 -26.46 6.18 6.45
C SER A 131 -25.02 6.18 5.92
N LYS A 132 -24.65 7.19 5.12
CA LYS A 132 -23.28 7.38 4.63
C LYS A 132 -22.28 7.52 5.78
N ILE A 133 -22.64 8.21 6.86
CA ILE A 133 -21.77 8.39 8.04
C ILE A 133 -21.52 7.05 8.70
N GLN A 134 -22.57 6.26 8.94
CA GLN A 134 -22.42 4.94 9.55
C GLN A 134 -21.61 3.99 8.66
N LYS A 135 -21.83 4.00 7.34
CA LYS A 135 -21.00 3.23 6.39
C LYS A 135 -19.51 3.58 6.52
N SER A 136 -19.20 4.86 6.62
CA SER A 136 -17.81 5.34 6.81
C SER A 136 -17.25 4.91 8.17
N MET A 137 -18.05 4.95 9.24
CA MET A 137 -17.63 4.46 10.56
C MET A 137 -17.30 2.97 10.55
N TRP A 138 -18.15 2.13 9.97
CA TRP A 138 -17.86 0.68 9.87
C TRP A 138 -16.61 0.39 9.03
N LYS A 139 -16.42 1.11 7.92
CA LYS A 139 -15.16 1.04 7.15
C LYS A 139 -13.94 1.44 8.02
N PHE A 140 -14.09 2.50 8.81
CA PHE A 140 -13.04 2.96 9.70
C PHE A 140 -12.67 1.92 10.76
N PHE A 141 -13.63 1.21 11.35
CA PHE A 141 -13.35 0.16 12.35
C PHE A 141 -12.50 -0.99 11.75
N ASN A 142 -12.80 -1.44 10.53
CA ASN A 142 -11.98 -2.45 9.86
C ASN A 142 -10.55 -1.93 9.61
N ASN A 143 -10.42 -0.69 9.17
CA ASN A 143 -9.11 -0.08 8.90
C ASN A 143 -8.32 0.17 10.19
N VAL A 144 -8.98 0.46 11.31
CA VAL A 144 -8.33 0.65 12.63
C VAL A 144 -7.67 -0.63 13.11
N LEU A 145 -8.30 -1.79 12.93
CA LEU A 145 -7.71 -3.07 13.32
C LEU A 145 -6.37 -3.28 12.61
N PHE A 146 -6.35 -3.10 11.30
CA PHE A 146 -5.15 -3.15 10.49
C PHE A 146 -4.14 -2.06 10.88
N GLY A 147 -4.55 -0.78 10.89
CA GLY A 147 -3.67 0.34 11.19
C GLY A 147 -3.04 0.23 12.58
N LYS A 148 -3.80 -0.27 13.58
CA LYS A 148 -3.29 -0.48 14.93
C LYS A 148 -2.21 -1.54 15.00
N SER A 149 -2.31 -2.60 14.21
CA SER A 149 -1.29 -3.66 14.17
C SER A 149 0.07 -3.17 13.65
N LEU A 150 0.07 -2.14 12.80
CA LEU A 150 1.28 -1.52 12.21
C LEU A 150 1.72 -0.23 12.91
N GLN A 151 1.04 0.18 13.98
CA GLN A 151 1.38 1.41 14.68
C GLN A 151 2.81 1.34 15.26
N ASP A 152 3.65 2.28 14.86
CA ASP A 152 4.96 2.47 15.48
C ASP A 152 4.81 3.23 16.81
N ALA A 153 4.81 2.47 17.90
CA ALA A 153 4.69 3.04 19.25
C ALA A 153 5.82 4.03 19.58
N GLY A 154 6.98 3.93 18.92
CA GLY A 154 8.10 4.84 19.11
C GLY A 154 7.85 6.25 18.56
N LYS A 155 6.88 6.40 17.65
CA LYS A 155 6.46 7.71 17.11
C LYS A 155 5.38 8.40 17.94
N ASN A 156 4.81 7.72 18.94
CA ASN A 156 3.84 8.34 19.82
C ASN A 156 4.49 9.42 20.67
N LEU A 157 3.82 10.55 20.80
CA LEU A 157 4.23 11.64 21.66
C LEU A 157 3.24 11.79 22.81
N ASN A 158 3.75 11.93 24.02
CA ASN A 158 3.00 12.42 25.15
C ASN A 158 2.97 13.94 25.09
N VAL A 159 1.79 14.55 25.12
CA VAL A 159 1.64 15.99 25.13
C VAL A 159 1.06 16.40 26.48
N ASP A 160 1.84 17.17 27.22
CA ASP A 160 1.42 17.78 28.50
C ASP A 160 1.14 19.25 28.28
N ILE A 161 -0.04 19.71 28.67
CA ILE A 161 -0.40 21.13 28.73
C ILE A 161 -0.12 21.60 30.13
N LEU A 162 0.81 22.53 30.29
CA LEU A 162 1.29 23.00 31.56
C LEU A 162 1.30 24.54 31.61
N TRP A 163 0.98 25.11 32.76
CA TRP A 163 1.29 26.51 33.02
C TRP A 163 2.80 26.70 33.16
N LYS A 164 3.30 27.89 32.81
CA LYS A 164 4.71 28.27 33.01
C LYS A 164 5.11 28.05 34.47
N SER A 165 5.93 27.04 34.72
CA SER A 165 6.29 26.58 36.03
C SER A 165 7.61 25.81 36.01
N LYS A 166 8.21 25.57 37.17
CA LYS A 166 9.38 24.69 37.30
C LYS A 166 9.18 23.35 36.63
N LYS A 167 7.96 22.80 36.67
CA LYS A 167 7.62 21.51 36.04
C LYS A 167 7.72 21.59 34.51
N ALA A 168 7.34 22.71 33.89
CA ALA A 168 7.50 22.90 32.45
C ALA A 168 8.98 22.98 32.07
N ASP A 169 9.78 23.69 32.86
CA ASP A 169 11.23 23.77 32.64
C ASP A 169 11.93 22.41 32.79
N GLU A 170 11.55 21.64 33.82
CA GLU A 170 12.07 20.30 34.04
C GLU A 170 11.75 19.37 32.85
N LYS A 171 10.52 19.41 32.32
CA LYS A 171 10.14 18.63 31.14
C LYS A 171 10.90 19.07 29.89
N CYS A 172 11.13 20.36 29.72
CA CYS A 172 11.94 20.87 28.61
C CYS A 172 13.40 20.42 28.66
N ARG A 173 13.93 20.18 29.88
CA ARG A 173 15.31 19.67 30.06
C ARG A 173 15.42 18.14 30.05
N SER A 174 14.29 17.44 29.99
CA SER A 174 14.29 15.98 29.94
C SER A 174 14.90 15.45 28.65
N ALA A 175 15.60 14.31 28.71
CA ALA A 175 16.13 13.61 27.54
C ALA A 175 15.03 13.18 26.55
N ASN A 176 13.81 13.03 27.04
CA ASN A 176 12.65 12.64 26.24
C ASN A 176 11.95 13.84 25.56
N PHE A 177 12.40 15.07 25.79
CA PHE A 177 11.85 16.28 25.17
C PHE A 177 11.96 16.22 23.65
N ARG A 178 10.87 16.61 22.94
CA ARG A 178 10.81 16.67 21.47
C ARG A 178 10.46 18.03 20.94
N GLY A 179 9.65 18.78 21.67
CA GLY A 179 9.27 20.12 21.25
C GLY A 179 8.33 20.78 22.25
N ARG A 180 8.16 22.09 22.07
CA ARG A 180 7.19 22.87 22.84
C ARG A 180 6.40 23.78 21.90
N LEU A 181 5.14 24.01 22.23
CA LEU A 181 4.29 25.01 21.60
C LEU A 181 3.75 25.93 22.67
N ILE A 182 3.99 27.23 22.53
CA ILE A 182 3.43 28.25 23.40
C ILE A 182 1.99 28.49 22.94
N LEU A 183 1.03 28.23 23.83
CA LEU A 183 -0.39 28.37 23.54
C LEU A 183 -0.88 29.80 23.89
N ASP A 184 -0.40 30.34 25.01
CA ASP A 184 -0.66 31.71 25.47
C ASP A 184 0.50 32.20 26.38
N GLU A 185 0.30 33.36 27.03
CA GLU A 185 1.33 33.97 27.89
C GLU A 185 1.78 33.07 29.05
N ASP A 186 0.89 32.22 29.56
CA ASP A 186 1.12 31.38 30.72
C ASP A 186 1.04 29.87 30.45
N THR A 187 0.59 29.45 29.26
CA THR A 187 0.34 28.04 28.94
C THR A 187 1.26 27.53 27.86
N VAL A 188 1.87 26.39 28.10
CA VAL A 188 2.74 25.70 27.13
C VAL A 188 2.34 24.23 26.96
N ALA A 189 2.27 23.77 25.73
CA ALA A 189 2.20 22.35 25.41
C ALA A 189 3.62 21.81 25.21
N ILE A 190 3.97 20.74 25.91
CA ILE A 190 5.27 20.09 25.83
C ILE A 190 5.08 18.67 25.28
N ALA A 191 5.72 18.41 24.15
CA ALA A 191 5.77 17.09 23.55
C ALA A 191 7.01 16.33 24.00
N SER A 192 6.83 15.09 24.43
CA SER A 192 7.90 14.19 24.86
C SER A 192 7.66 12.77 24.33
N THR A 193 8.74 12.03 24.11
CA THR A 193 8.61 10.59 23.85
C THR A 193 8.34 9.85 25.16
N PRO A 194 7.53 8.74 25.11
CA PRO A 194 7.39 7.86 26.27
C PRO A 194 8.76 7.37 26.76
N PRO A 195 9.00 7.26 28.07
CA PRO A 195 10.25 6.74 28.62
C PRO A 195 10.45 5.25 28.28
N GLU A 196 9.36 4.52 28.15
CA GLU A 196 9.33 3.11 27.77
C GLU A 196 8.41 2.90 26.58
N ILE A 197 8.85 2.09 25.62
CA ILE A 197 8.08 1.74 24.43
C ILE A 197 7.75 0.26 24.50
N SER A 198 6.48 -0.06 24.75
CA SER A 198 5.98 -1.43 24.62
C SER A 198 5.67 -1.73 23.16
N ARG A 199 6.29 -2.78 22.61
CA ARG A 199 6.07 -3.27 21.25
C ARG A 199 5.24 -4.55 21.28
N SER A 200 4.05 -4.49 21.85
CA SER A 200 3.11 -5.63 21.94
C SER A 200 2.19 -5.75 20.71
N MET A 201 2.46 -5.02 19.65
CA MET A 201 1.62 -5.02 18.45
C MET A 201 1.79 -6.29 17.63
N ALA A 202 0.66 -6.78 17.09
CA ALA A 202 0.64 -7.93 16.18
C ALA A 202 1.15 -7.54 14.78
N PHE A 203 2.41 -7.11 14.71
CA PHE A 203 3.05 -6.62 13.47
C PHE A 203 2.88 -7.58 12.29
N GLY A 204 2.99 -8.90 12.53
CA GLY A 204 2.81 -9.91 11.50
C GLY A 204 1.44 -9.87 10.82
N VAL A 205 0.38 -9.46 11.54
CA VAL A 205 -0.98 -9.30 10.99
C VAL A 205 -1.01 -8.17 9.98
N GLY A 206 -0.59 -6.97 10.38
CA GLY A 206 -0.62 -5.82 9.50
C GLY A 206 0.31 -5.97 8.29
N PHE A 207 1.49 -6.56 8.50
CA PHE A 207 2.40 -6.90 7.41
C PHE A 207 1.76 -7.85 6.40
N SER A 208 1.13 -8.92 6.87
CA SER A 208 0.48 -9.90 5.99
C SER A 208 -0.66 -9.27 5.19
N ILE A 209 -1.48 -8.41 5.81
CA ILE A 209 -2.56 -7.70 5.11
C ILE A 209 -2.00 -6.84 3.97
N LEU A 210 -0.92 -6.09 4.20
CA LEU A 210 -0.26 -5.29 3.15
C LEU A 210 0.34 -6.17 2.05
N GLU A 211 0.96 -7.27 2.41
CA GLU A 211 1.53 -8.19 1.42
C GLU A 211 0.46 -8.87 0.57
N PHE A 212 -0.68 -9.27 1.17
CA PHE A 212 -1.80 -9.81 0.42
C PHE A 212 -2.46 -8.76 -0.48
N SER A 213 -2.67 -7.54 -0.01
CA SER A 213 -3.15 -6.45 -0.87
C SER A 213 -2.24 -6.23 -2.07
N LYS A 214 -0.93 -6.22 -1.85
CA LYS A 214 0.08 -6.14 -2.92
C LYS A 214 -0.02 -7.31 -3.89
N LEU A 215 -0.20 -8.53 -3.37
CA LEU A 215 -0.34 -9.74 -4.19
C LEU A 215 -1.57 -9.67 -5.10
N GLU A 216 -2.73 -9.27 -4.55
CA GLU A 216 -3.97 -9.08 -5.32
C GLU A 216 -3.78 -8.08 -6.46
N MET A 217 -3.09 -6.97 -6.21
CA MET A 217 -2.77 -5.99 -7.24
C MET A 217 -1.86 -6.58 -8.32
N TYR A 218 -0.84 -7.36 -7.97
CA TYR A 218 0.00 -8.03 -8.95
C TYR A 218 -0.76 -9.10 -9.74
N GLN A 219 -1.59 -9.92 -9.09
CA GLN A 219 -2.43 -10.91 -9.78
C GLN A 219 -3.40 -10.22 -10.75
N ALA A 220 -4.01 -9.11 -10.33
CA ALA A 220 -4.84 -8.29 -11.19
C ALA A 220 -4.10 -7.82 -12.44
N TRP A 221 -2.88 -7.28 -12.27
CA TRP A 221 -2.09 -6.79 -13.39
C TRP A 221 -1.59 -7.92 -14.30
N TYR A 222 -0.86 -8.89 -13.75
CA TYR A 222 -0.16 -9.92 -14.51
C TYR A 222 -1.08 -11.01 -15.08
N GLU A 223 -2.19 -11.32 -14.41
CA GLU A 223 -3.05 -12.45 -14.76
C GLU A 223 -4.40 -12.01 -15.37
N LYS A 224 -4.79 -10.74 -15.23
CA LYS A 224 -6.08 -10.24 -15.72
C LYS A 224 -5.93 -9.05 -16.65
N ILE A 225 -5.31 -7.95 -16.23
CA ILE A 225 -5.26 -6.71 -17.01
C ILE A 225 -4.33 -6.89 -18.22
N TYR A 226 -3.04 -7.07 -17.98
CA TYR A 226 -2.06 -7.09 -19.07
C TYR A 226 -2.29 -8.18 -20.14
N PRO A 227 -2.67 -9.44 -19.78
CA PRO A 227 -2.99 -10.45 -20.79
C PRO A 227 -4.19 -10.14 -21.69
N ASN A 228 -5.18 -9.39 -21.18
CA ASN A 228 -6.36 -9.01 -21.94
C ASN A 228 -6.22 -7.67 -22.65
N PHE A 229 -5.28 -6.84 -22.22
CA PHE A 229 -4.95 -5.53 -22.79
C PHE A 229 -3.43 -5.43 -23.06
N PRO A 230 -2.92 -6.19 -24.05
CA PRO A 230 -1.51 -6.12 -24.41
C PRO A 230 -1.13 -4.68 -24.83
N GLY A 231 -0.08 -4.13 -24.22
CA GLY A 231 0.30 -2.72 -24.44
C GLY A 231 -0.37 -1.73 -23.47
N ALA A 232 -1.12 -2.20 -22.47
CA ALA A 232 -1.57 -1.35 -21.38
C ALA A 232 -0.38 -0.68 -20.69
N GLN A 233 -0.47 0.63 -20.46
CA GLN A 233 0.55 1.42 -19.77
C GLN A 233 0.06 1.80 -18.37
N LEU A 234 0.80 1.44 -17.35
CA LEU A 234 0.46 1.76 -15.97
C LEU A 234 0.85 3.21 -15.65
N CYS A 235 -0.14 4.08 -15.47
CA CYS A 235 0.09 5.47 -15.12
C CYS A 235 0.38 5.64 -13.63
N THR A 236 -0.39 4.96 -12.77
CA THR A 236 -0.18 4.95 -11.31
C THR A 236 -0.95 3.82 -10.66
N SER A 237 -0.50 3.41 -9.47
CA SER A 237 -1.23 2.52 -8.59
C SER A 237 -1.17 3.04 -7.15
N ASP A 238 -2.24 2.81 -6.41
CA ASP A 238 -2.30 3.16 -4.99
C ASP A 238 -3.04 2.07 -4.22
N THR A 239 -2.29 1.33 -3.44
CA THR A 239 -2.74 0.28 -2.49
C THR A 239 -3.73 -0.73 -3.06
N ASP A 240 -4.89 -0.28 -3.56
CA ASP A 240 -6.03 -1.06 -4.04
C ASP A 240 -6.63 -0.53 -5.36
N SER A 241 -5.93 0.36 -6.05
CA SER A 241 -6.40 0.96 -7.29
C SER A 241 -5.32 1.07 -8.36
N PHE A 242 -5.74 1.03 -9.62
CA PHE A 242 -4.92 1.29 -10.79
C PHE A 242 -5.48 2.45 -11.60
N LEU A 243 -4.58 3.26 -12.13
CA LEU A 243 -4.84 4.10 -13.30
C LEU A 243 -3.93 3.62 -14.42
N PHE A 244 -4.50 3.15 -15.50
CA PHE A 244 -3.74 2.69 -16.65
C PHE A 244 -4.40 3.15 -17.96
N SER A 245 -3.59 3.28 -19.00
CA SER A 245 -4.00 3.66 -20.34
C SER A 245 -4.03 2.42 -21.23
N VAL A 246 -5.07 2.29 -22.05
CA VAL A 246 -5.17 1.23 -23.07
C VAL A 246 -5.69 1.84 -24.37
N GLU A 247 -5.23 1.30 -25.50
CA GLU A 247 -5.81 1.57 -26.80
C GLU A 247 -6.92 0.55 -27.07
N SER A 248 -8.14 1.03 -27.29
CA SER A 248 -9.30 0.18 -27.55
C SER A 248 -10.33 0.93 -28.42
N GLU A 249 -10.91 0.25 -29.40
CA GLU A 249 -12.03 0.78 -30.17
C GLU A 249 -13.30 0.88 -29.32
N ASN A 250 -13.52 -0.10 -28.42
CA ASN A 250 -14.64 -0.14 -27.49
C ASN A 250 -14.22 -0.77 -26.16
N ILE A 251 -13.79 0.06 -25.24
CA ILE A 251 -13.29 -0.37 -23.94
C ILE A 251 -14.28 -1.23 -23.14
N TYR A 252 -15.58 -0.95 -23.23
CA TYR A 252 -16.58 -1.72 -22.51
C TYR A 252 -16.80 -3.12 -23.08
N GLU A 253 -16.61 -3.30 -24.38
CA GLU A 253 -16.61 -4.65 -24.99
C GLU A 253 -15.41 -5.45 -24.54
N ASP A 254 -14.25 -4.82 -24.46
CA ASP A 254 -13.03 -5.48 -24.00
C ASP A 254 -13.10 -5.82 -22.51
N LEU A 255 -13.56 -4.90 -21.66
CA LEU A 255 -13.78 -5.16 -20.24
C LEU A 255 -14.78 -6.30 -20.00
N SER A 256 -15.82 -6.41 -20.87
CA SER A 256 -16.82 -7.48 -20.76
C SER A 256 -16.28 -8.88 -20.99
N LYS A 257 -15.12 -9.03 -21.66
CA LYS A 257 -14.44 -10.33 -21.85
C LYS A 257 -13.97 -10.92 -20.52
N ILE A 258 -13.68 -10.08 -19.55
CA ILE A 258 -13.29 -10.45 -18.19
C ILE A 258 -14.29 -9.91 -17.15
N LYS A 259 -15.60 -10.04 -17.47
CA LYS A 259 -16.68 -9.49 -16.62
C LYS A 259 -16.65 -9.94 -15.17
N ASN A 260 -16.14 -11.12 -14.88
CA ASN A 260 -16.03 -11.66 -13.52
C ASN A 260 -14.93 -10.99 -12.69
N PHE A 261 -14.19 -10.05 -13.25
CA PHE A 261 -13.16 -9.27 -12.60
C PHE A 261 -13.64 -7.87 -12.23
N TRP A 262 -14.78 -7.41 -12.82
CA TRP A 262 -15.26 -6.05 -12.69
C TRP A 262 -16.61 -5.96 -11.95
N ASP A 263 -16.73 -4.98 -11.07
CA ASP A 263 -18.03 -4.50 -10.56
C ASP A 263 -18.55 -3.39 -11.47
N PHE A 264 -19.55 -3.71 -12.27
CA PHE A 264 -20.20 -2.77 -13.19
C PHE A 264 -21.46 -2.11 -12.61
N SER A 265 -21.72 -2.27 -11.31
CA SER A 265 -22.90 -1.71 -10.65
C SER A 265 -22.95 -0.18 -10.61
N THR A 266 -21.82 0.49 -10.87
CA THR A 266 -21.73 1.95 -10.96
C THR A 266 -22.11 2.54 -12.30
N LEU A 267 -22.17 1.71 -13.33
CA LEU A 267 -22.56 2.18 -14.65
C LEU A 267 -24.05 2.59 -14.64
N PRO A 268 -24.48 3.48 -15.56
CA PRO A 268 -25.90 3.78 -15.74
C PRO A 268 -26.70 2.49 -16.01
N THR A 269 -27.90 2.38 -15.44
CA THR A 269 -28.78 1.21 -15.60
C THR A 269 -29.14 0.91 -17.06
N THR A 270 -29.03 1.90 -17.95
CA THR A 270 -29.23 1.78 -19.39
C THR A 270 -28.00 1.24 -20.12
N HIS A 271 -26.87 1.12 -19.43
CA HIS A 271 -25.60 0.68 -20.04
C HIS A 271 -25.62 -0.84 -20.24
N LYS A 272 -25.19 -1.34 -21.43
CA LYS A 272 -25.23 -2.78 -21.76
C LYS A 272 -24.40 -3.68 -20.83
N CYS A 273 -23.39 -3.14 -20.18
CA CYS A 273 -22.55 -3.86 -19.22
C CYS A 273 -23.05 -3.72 -17.76
N TYR A 274 -24.10 -2.93 -17.51
CA TYR A 274 -24.62 -2.75 -16.15
C TYR A 274 -24.98 -4.10 -15.51
N ASN A 275 -24.52 -4.29 -14.28
CA ASN A 275 -24.88 -5.45 -13.46
C ASN A 275 -25.05 -5.03 -12.00
N ALA A 276 -26.25 -5.11 -11.48
CA ALA A 276 -26.53 -4.80 -10.08
C ALA A 276 -26.09 -5.91 -9.11
N ASP A 277 -26.00 -7.17 -9.60
CA ASP A 277 -25.72 -8.33 -8.76
C ASP A 277 -24.28 -8.34 -8.22
N THR A 278 -23.34 -7.66 -8.92
CA THR A 278 -21.95 -7.55 -8.52
C THR A 278 -21.69 -6.40 -7.54
N ALA A 279 -22.73 -5.68 -7.16
CA ALA A 279 -22.60 -4.51 -6.29
C ALA A 279 -21.98 -4.87 -4.94
N ASN A 280 -20.76 -4.39 -4.69
CA ASN A 280 -19.99 -4.60 -3.46
C ASN A 280 -19.52 -6.04 -3.24
N ASP A 281 -19.49 -6.89 -4.25
CA ASP A 281 -18.81 -8.18 -4.16
C ASP A 281 -17.34 -7.99 -3.85
N LEU A 282 -16.82 -8.77 -2.90
CA LEU A 282 -15.43 -8.70 -2.50
C LEU A 282 -14.54 -9.30 -3.61
N GLY A 283 -13.40 -8.64 -3.88
CA GLY A 283 -12.42 -9.08 -4.87
C GLY A 283 -12.70 -8.62 -6.30
N LEU A 284 -13.79 -7.84 -6.54
CA LEU A 284 -14.05 -7.22 -7.83
C LEU A 284 -13.48 -5.80 -7.89
N PHE A 285 -12.89 -5.48 -9.02
CA PHE A 285 -12.44 -4.11 -9.30
C PHE A 285 -13.59 -3.27 -9.85
N LYS A 286 -13.71 -2.06 -9.35
CA LYS A 286 -14.77 -1.12 -9.68
C LYS A 286 -14.24 0.00 -10.57
N LEU A 287 -15.02 0.39 -11.59
CA LEU A 287 -14.72 1.57 -12.37
C LEU A 287 -15.12 2.82 -11.58
N GLU A 288 -14.12 3.62 -11.17
CA GLU A 288 -14.35 4.83 -10.36
C GLU A 288 -14.82 6.02 -11.21
N THR A 289 -14.38 6.10 -12.46
CA THR A 289 -14.60 7.27 -13.33
C THR A 289 -15.83 7.16 -14.23
N GLY A 290 -16.45 5.99 -14.31
CA GLY A 290 -17.56 5.76 -15.24
C GLY A 290 -17.15 6.06 -16.70
N ALA A 291 -17.92 6.91 -17.37
CA ALA A 291 -17.66 7.35 -18.74
C ALA A 291 -16.85 8.66 -18.80
N ASP A 292 -16.45 9.23 -17.67
CA ASP A 292 -15.78 10.53 -17.61
C ASP A 292 -14.32 10.42 -18.05
N LYS A 293 -13.84 11.46 -18.72
CA LYS A 293 -12.41 11.58 -19.07
C LYS A 293 -11.61 12.05 -17.87
N ILE A 294 -10.48 11.40 -17.62
CA ILE A 294 -9.55 11.85 -16.58
C ILE A 294 -8.58 12.85 -17.22
N PHE A 295 -8.58 14.09 -16.72
CA PHE A 295 -7.69 15.16 -17.18
C PHE A 295 -6.52 15.42 -16.23
N ALA A 296 -6.64 15.02 -14.96
CA ALA A 296 -5.60 15.18 -13.95
C ALA A 296 -5.81 14.23 -12.79
N CYS A 297 -4.72 13.67 -12.27
CA CYS A 297 -4.69 12.98 -10.98
C CYS A 297 -4.00 13.91 -9.97
N ALA A 298 -4.78 14.51 -9.06
CA ALA A 298 -4.21 15.31 -7.98
C ALA A 298 -3.83 14.40 -6.82
N GLY A 299 -2.57 14.47 -6.38
CA GLY A 299 -2.13 13.95 -5.08
C GLY A 299 -1.07 12.86 -5.07
N MET A 300 -0.79 12.17 -6.17
CA MET A 300 0.30 11.21 -6.19
C MET A 300 1.17 11.38 -7.43
N PHE A 301 2.32 12.01 -7.21
CA PHE A 301 3.38 12.00 -8.21
C PHE A 301 4.27 10.80 -7.92
N PHE A 302 4.07 9.72 -8.62
CA PHE A 302 5.07 8.67 -8.73
C PHE A 302 5.93 9.01 -9.94
N SER A 303 7.19 9.31 -9.70
CA SER A 303 8.18 9.28 -10.77
C SER A 303 8.53 7.82 -11.04
N LEU A 304 8.28 7.37 -12.23
CA LEU A 304 8.94 6.21 -12.82
C LEU A 304 10.42 6.46 -12.96
#